data_511c7798ecccbffbb083701b97cf5d60
#
_entry.id   511c7798ecccbffbb083701b97cf5d60
#
_cell.length_a   1.000
_cell.length_b   1.000
_cell.length_c   1.000
_cell.angle_alpha   90.00
_cell.angle_beta   90.00
_cell.angle_gamma   90.00
#
_symmetry.space_group_name_H-M   'P 1'
#
loop_
_entity.id
_entity.type
_entity.pdbx_description
1 polymer ?
#
loop_
_entity_poly.entity_id
_entity_poly.type
_entity_poly.pdbx_seq_one_letter_code
_entity_poly.pdbx_strand_id
1 'polypeptide(L)'
;MQPIELFRDCYQIHEEKTLRRLCELAEVRRLKKGEIFLYFGEVQTHIALQTNGILRGYYTDVDGTDHTDCFSFRCGNAAMPPCGLTEPSPINLMALTPCELVTLPLPEMLELIRQSPELFQVYSKLLTEALRLHNGIKNALCNYTAKQKYEWFLQEYPGLIFDVNNRYIASFLHMTPETLSRLRTATRKRIEG
;
A
#
# COMPACT_ATOMS: atom_id res chain seq x y z
N MET A 1 15.14 -7.45 -4.19
CA MET A 1 15.58 -7.57 -2.77
C MET A 1 15.37 -8.99 -2.31
N GLN A 2 16.35 -9.60 -1.63
CA GLN A 2 16.16 -10.95 -1.07
C GLN A 2 15.28 -10.87 0.19
N PRO A 3 14.45 -11.91 0.49
CA PRO A 3 13.58 -11.89 1.67
C PRO A 3 14.31 -11.60 2.98
N ILE A 4 15.52 -12.14 3.16
CA ILE A 4 16.32 -11.92 4.38
C ILE A 4 16.72 -10.45 4.57
N GLU A 5 17.03 -9.74 3.48
CA GLU A 5 17.36 -8.30 3.50
C GLU A 5 16.11 -7.50 3.92
N LEU A 6 14.93 -7.86 3.37
CA LEU A 6 13.67 -7.23 3.76
C LEU A 6 13.40 -7.39 5.26
N PHE A 7 13.54 -8.61 5.80
CA PHE A 7 13.24 -8.85 7.21
C PHE A 7 14.26 -8.18 8.14
N ARG A 8 15.54 -8.19 7.79
CA ARG A 8 16.61 -7.62 8.61
C ARG A 8 16.64 -6.09 8.51
N ASP A 9 16.58 -5.53 7.32
CA ASP A 9 16.84 -4.10 7.09
C ASP A 9 15.56 -3.24 7.24
N CYS A 10 14.42 -3.71 6.68
CA CYS A 10 13.17 -2.94 6.77
C CYS A 10 12.44 -3.16 8.10
N TYR A 11 12.45 -4.40 8.62
CA TYR A 11 11.71 -4.73 9.84
C TYR A 11 12.58 -4.87 11.08
N GLN A 12 13.91 -4.81 10.93
CA GLN A 12 14.88 -4.89 12.03
C GLN A 12 14.71 -6.16 12.88
N ILE A 13 14.43 -7.29 12.22
CA ILE A 13 14.33 -8.58 12.88
C ILE A 13 15.75 -9.14 13.05
N HIS A 14 16.14 -9.40 14.31
CA HIS A 14 17.50 -9.82 14.67
C HIS A 14 17.58 -11.23 15.22
N GLU A 15 16.48 -11.82 15.68
CA GLU A 15 16.46 -13.17 16.19
C GLU A 15 16.70 -14.17 15.05
N GLU A 16 17.84 -14.83 15.05
CA GLU A 16 18.28 -15.75 13.98
C GLU A 16 17.28 -16.90 13.73
N LYS A 17 16.64 -17.43 14.77
CA LYS A 17 15.63 -18.48 14.65
C LYS A 17 14.41 -17.97 13.88
N THR A 18 13.95 -16.79 14.21
CA THR A 18 12.80 -16.11 13.56
C THR A 18 13.14 -15.77 12.11
N LEU A 19 14.32 -15.18 11.84
CA LEU A 19 14.78 -14.88 10.47
C LEU A 19 14.83 -16.12 9.59
N ARG A 20 15.42 -17.23 10.10
CA ARG A 20 15.48 -18.49 9.37
C ARG A 20 14.08 -18.99 9.02
N ARG A 21 13.16 -18.99 9.98
CA ARG A 21 11.80 -19.46 9.75
C ARG A 21 11.02 -18.58 8.79
N LEU A 22 11.18 -17.28 8.85
CA LEU A 22 10.60 -16.36 7.86
C LEU A 22 11.13 -16.61 6.46
N CYS A 23 12.45 -16.82 6.30
CA CYS A 23 13.06 -17.12 5.01
C CYS A 23 12.61 -18.46 4.43
N GLU A 24 12.37 -19.48 5.27
CA GLU A 24 11.82 -20.77 4.84
C GLU A 24 10.39 -20.67 4.31
N LEU A 25 9.58 -19.76 4.86
CA LEU A 25 8.18 -19.55 4.49
C LEU A 25 8.00 -18.55 3.35
N ALA A 26 9.00 -17.71 3.11
CA ALA A 26 8.91 -16.60 2.17
C ALA A 26 8.98 -17.06 0.71
N GLU A 27 8.03 -16.60 -0.08
CA GLU A 27 8.03 -16.74 -1.53
C GLU A 27 8.05 -15.36 -2.20
N VAL A 28 8.81 -15.24 -3.29
CA VAL A 28 8.84 -14.01 -4.10
C VAL A 28 7.79 -14.11 -5.20
N ARG A 29 6.77 -13.28 -5.13
CA ARG A 29 5.72 -13.16 -6.15
C ARG A 29 5.95 -11.91 -6.99
N ARG A 30 5.95 -12.07 -8.31
CA ARG A 30 6.06 -10.98 -9.29
C ARG A 30 4.73 -10.76 -9.98
N LEU A 31 4.30 -9.50 -10.02
CA LEU A 31 3.06 -9.09 -10.67
C LEU A 31 3.40 -8.26 -11.91
N LYS A 32 2.70 -8.52 -13.00
CA LYS A 32 2.75 -7.66 -14.19
C LYS A 32 1.87 -6.43 -13.97
N LYS A 33 2.16 -5.36 -14.69
CA LYS A 33 1.27 -4.19 -14.72
C LYS A 33 -0.15 -4.61 -15.11
N GLY A 34 -1.13 -4.16 -14.34
CA GLY A 34 -2.56 -4.48 -14.49
C GLY A 34 -3.00 -5.79 -13.84
N GLU A 35 -2.06 -6.59 -13.30
CA GLU A 35 -2.40 -7.81 -12.59
C GLU A 35 -3.02 -7.51 -11.23
N ILE A 36 -4.11 -8.21 -10.89
CA ILE A 36 -4.78 -8.09 -9.61
C ILE A 36 -4.18 -9.14 -8.67
N PHE A 37 -3.67 -8.66 -7.54
CA PHE A 37 -3.09 -9.49 -6.48
C PHE A 37 -4.16 -10.13 -5.58
N LEU A 38 -5.19 -9.34 -5.24
CA LEU A 38 -6.32 -9.76 -4.41
C LEU A 38 -7.60 -9.11 -4.95
N TYR A 39 -8.65 -9.90 -5.13
CA TYR A 39 -9.93 -9.41 -5.61
C TYR A 39 -10.85 -9.00 -4.46
N PHE A 40 -11.76 -8.07 -4.74
CA PHE A 40 -12.89 -7.77 -3.86
C PHE A 40 -13.64 -9.06 -3.49
N GLY A 41 -13.94 -9.24 -2.22
CA GLY A 41 -14.64 -10.42 -1.69
C GLY A 41 -13.75 -11.64 -1.43
N GLU A 42 -12.49 -11.66 -1.89
CA GLU A 42 -11.55 -12.74 -1.55
C GLU A 42 -10.99 -12.57 -0.13
N VAL A 43 -10.82 -13.70 0.55
CA VAL A 43 -10.08 -13.77 1.82
C VAL A 43 -8.61 -14.01 1.51
N GLN A 44 -7.74 -13.16 2.04
CA GLN A 44 -6.30 -13.31 1.83
C GLN A 44 -5.77 -14.59 2.50
N THR A 45 -4.91 -15.31 1.82
CA THR A 45 -4.25 -16.52 2.32
C THR A 45 -2.79 -16.29 2.70
N HIS A 46 -2.25 -15.12 2.38
CA HIS A 46 -0.85 -14.75 2.64
C HIS A 46 -0.77 -13.32 3.17
N ILE A 47 0.21 -13.08 4.02
CA ILE A 47 0.72 -11.72 4.24
C ILE A 47 1.64 -11.40 3.08
N ALA A 48 1.47 -10.23 2.47
CA ALA A 48 2.30 -9.77 1.36
C ALA A 48 3.01 -8.47 1.72
N LEU A 49 4.33 -8.47 1.55
CA LEU A 49 5.21 -7.36 1.85
C LEU A 49 5.82 -6.85 0.54
N GLN A 50 5.60 -5.59 0.24
CA GLN A 50 6.06 -5.00 -1.01
C GLN A 50 7.56 -4.71 -0.97
N THR A 51 8.28 -5.13 -2.00
CA THR A 51 9.71 -4.79 -2.17
C THR A 51 9.93 -3.78 -3.29
N ASN A 52 9.05 -3.79 -4.31
CA ASN A 52 9.16 -2.88 -5.46
C ASN A 52 7.80 -2.69 -6.15
N GLY A 53 7.68 -1.59 -6.92
CA GLY A 53 6.54 -1.27 -7.76
C GLY A 53 5.49 -0.40 -7.05
N ILE A 54 4.32 -0.24 -7.70
CA ILE A 54 3.20 0.55 -7.20
C ILE A 54 1.94 -0.30 -7.26
N LEU A 55 1.30 -0.49 -6.12
CA LEU A 55 -0.03 -1.12 -6.00
C LEU A 55 -1.09 -0.04 -5.78
N ARG A 56 -2.27 -0.28 -6.32
CA ARG A 56 -3.48 0.51 -6.12
C ARG A 56 -4.54 -0.35 -5.46
N GLY A 57 -5.05 0.09 -4.32
CA GLY A 57 -6.30 -0.40 -3.76
C GLY A 57 -7.48 0.37 -4.38
N TYR A 58 -8.53 -0.34 -4.80
CA TYR A 58 -9.72 0.31 -5.37
C TYR A 58 -10.97 -0.56 -5.18
N TYR A 59 -12.11 0.09 -5.14
CA TYR A 59 -13.42 -0.53 -5.22
C TYR A 59 -14.20 0.02 -6.42
N THR A 60 -15.19 -0.73 -6.88
CA THR A 60 -16.09 -0.33 -7.96
C THR A 60 -17.46 -0.08 -7.35
N ASP A 61 -18.05 1.08 -7.60
CA ASP A 61 -19.39 1.41 -7.11
C ASP A 61 -20.49 0.73 -7.94
N VAL A 62 -21.74 0.99 -7.57
CA VAL A 62 -22.92 0.40 -8.21
C VAL A 62 -23.10 0.83 -9.67
N ASP A 63 -22.49 1.94 -10.07
CA ASP A 63 -22.51 2.47 -11.45
C ASP A 63 -21.32 1.99 -12.27
N GLY A 64 -20.47 1.11 -11.71
CA GLY A 64 -19.29 0.56 -12.36
C GLY A 64 -18.08 1.51 -12.39
N THR A 65 -18.10 2.59 -11.60
CA THR A 65 -16.99 3.53 -11.51
C THR A 65 -15.97 3.05 -10.49
N ASP A 66 -14.69 3.06 -10.89
CA ASP A 66 -13.58 2.71 -10.02
C ASP A 66 -13.16 3.87 -9.11
N HIS A 67 -13.17 3.64 -7.82
CA HIS A 67 -12.70 4.57 -6.79
C HIS A 67 -11.39 4.09 -6.18
N THR A 68 -10.36 4.92 -6.25
CA THR A 68 -9.08 4.62 -5.61
C THR A 68 -9.18 4.84 -4.11
N ASP A 69 -8.89 3.78 -3.34
CA ASP A 69 -8.86 3.82 -1.88
C ASP A 69 -7.47 4.16 -1.35
N CYS A 70 -6.43 3.49 -1.88
CA CYS A 70 -5.07 3.68 -1.41
C CYS A 70 -4.02 3.39 -2.49
N PHE A 71 -2.78 3.82 -2.21
CA PHE A 71 -1.58 3.42 -2.94
C PHE A 71 -0.56 2.83 -1.98
N SER A 72 0.11 1.74 -2.40
CA SER A 72 1.29 1.21 -1.75
C SER A 72 2.47 1.24 -2.73
N PHE A 73 3.61 1.81 -2.30
CA PHE A 73 4.77 2.02 -3.18
C PHE A 73 6.12 1.98 -2.44
N ARG A 74 6.10 1.97 -1.11
CA ARG A 74 7.34 1.93 -0.32
C ARG A 74 7.74 0.49 -0.05
N CYS A 75 9.04 0.21 -0.15
CA CYS A 75 9.58 -1.06 0.32
C CYS A 75 9.25 -1.29 1.80
N GLY A 76 8.82 -2.50 2.14
CA GLY A 76 8.37 -2.86 3.48
C GLY A 76 6.90 -2.53 3.78
N ASN A 77 6.14 -1.91 2.86
CA ASN A 77 4.71 -1.77 3.07
C ASN A 77 4.01 -3.13 2.97
N ALA A 78 3.07 -3.37 3.86
CA ALA A 78 2.16 -4.50 3.72
C ALA A 78 1.15 -4.23 2.59
N ALA A 79 1.12 -5.12 1.60
CA ALA A 79 0.15 -5.10 0.51
C ALA A 79 -1.11 -5.87 0.97
N MET A 80 -1.86 -5.26 1.88
CA MET A 80 -3.02 -5.87 2.53
C MET A 80 -4.23 -4.92 2.45
N PRO A 81 -5.46 -5.47 2.34
CA PRO A 81 -6.67 -4.66 2.38
C PRO A 81 -6.92 -4.10 3.79
N PRO A 82 -7.72 -3.02 3.92
CA PRO A 82 -8.05 -2.40 5.20
C PRO A 82 -9.16 -3.17 5.95
N CYS A 83 -8.94 -4.46 6.21
CA CYS A 83 -9.89 -5.35 6.90
C CYS A 83 -9.17 -6.33 7.80
N GLY A 84 -9.91 -7.13 8.55
CA GLY A 84 -9.35 -8.23 9.33
C GLY A 84 -8.65 -9.26 8.44
N LEU A 85 -7.59 -9.89 8.94
CA LEU A 85 -6.78 -10.85 8.16
C LEU A 85 -7.57 -12.05 7.62
N THR A 86 -8.70 -12.38 8.23
CA THR A 86 -9.58 -13.50 7.85
C THR A 86 -10.91 -13.04 7.26
N GLU A 87 -11.05 -11.73 7.00
CA GLU A 87 -12.25 -11.15 6.42
C GLU A 87 -12.12 -11.01 4.90
N PRO A 88 -13.24 -11.05 4.16
CA PRO A 88 -13.23 -10.75 2.72
C PRO A 88 -12.71 -9.35 2.44
N SER A 89 -11.87 -9.21 1.44
CA SER A 89 -11.32 -7.91 1.03
C SER A 89 -12.41 -6.95 0.56
N PRO A 90 -12.50 -5.73 1.10
CA PRO A 90 -13.43 -4.71 0.62
C PRO A 90 -12.95 -3.98 -0.63
N ILE A 91 -11.75 -4.29 -1.14
CA ILE A 91 -11.13 -3.65 -2.29
C ILE A 91 -10.40 -4.66 -3.17
N ASN A 92 -10.15 -4.29 -4.42
CA ASN A 92 -9.18 -4.96 -5.27
C ASN A 92 -7.79 -4.36 -5.03
N LEU A 93 -6.72 -5.18 -5.05
CA LEU A 93 -5.33 -4.74 -5.04
C LEU A 93 -4.70 -5.03 -6.40
N MET A 94 -4.39 -4.00 -7.18
CA MET A 94 -3.88 -4.11 -8.55
C MET A 94 -2.50 -3.46 -8.69
N ALA A 95 -1.62 -4.12 -9.43
CA ALA A 95 -0.30 -3.59 -9.80
C ALA A 95 -0.43 -2.50 -10.88
N LEU A 96 -0.01 -1.26 -10.60
CA LEU A 96 0.05 -0.17 -11.58
C LEU A 96 1.35 -0.18 -12.39
N THR A 97 2.41 -0.75 -11.83
CA THR A 97 3.70 -1.03 -12.48
C THR A 97 4.03 -2.51 -12.26
N PRO A 98 5.08 -3.08 -12.89
CA PRO A 98 5.61 -4.35 -12.42
C PRO A 98 5.93 -4.28 -10.93
N CYS A 99 5.41 -5.21 -10.13
CA CYS A 99 5.60 -5.26 -8.69
C CYS A 99 6.30 -6.54 -8.26
N GLU A 100 7.04 -6.45 -7.17
CA GLU A 100 7.61 -7.61 -6.48
C GLU A 100 7.17 -7.60 -5.02
N LEU A 101 6.64 -8.74 -4.58
CA LEU A 101 6.14 -8.96 -3.23
C LEU A 101 6.86 -10.15 -2.61
N VAL A 102 7.15 -10.08 -1.33
CA VAL A 102 7.48 -11.25 -0.50
C VAL A 102 6.19 -11.69 0.18
N THR A 103 5.74 -12.90 -0.09
CA THR A 103 4.51 -13.47 0.46
C THR A 103 4.84 -14.54 1.49
N LEU A 104 4.04 -14.60 2.55
CA LEU A 104 4.18 -15.53 3.66
C LEU A 104 2.80 -16.12 3.98
N PRO A 105 2.66 -17.45 4.12
CA PRO A 105 1.38 -18.07 4.42
C PRO A 105 0.79 -17.52 5.73
N LEU A 106 -0.48 -17.12 5.69
CA LEU A 106 -1.13 -16.42 6.81
C LEU A 106 -1.23 -17.28 8.09
N PRO A 107 -1.60 -18.57 8.04
CA PRO A 107 -1.70 -19.39 9.25
C PRO A 107 -0.37 -19.51 10.00
N GLU A 108 0.72 -19.75 9.26
CA GLU A 108 2.08 -19.90 9.82
C GLU A 108 2.57 -18.57 10.40
N MET A 109 2.27 -17.46 9.71
CA MET A 109 2.64 -16.13 10.21
C MET A 109 1.90 -15.76 11.49
N LEU A 110 0.61 -16.07 11.60
CA LEU A 110 -0.16 -15.83 12.82
C LEU A 110 0.41 -16.64 14.01
N GLU A 111 0.86 -17.85 13.74
CA GLU A 111 1.50 -18.68 14.76
C GLU A 111 2.87 -18.12 15.19
N LEU A 112 3.70 -17.71 14.22
CA LEU A 112 4.99 -17.08 14.51
C LEU A 112 4.85 -15.76 15.29
N ILE A 113 3.88 -14.91 14.94
CA ILE A 113 3.59 -13.66 15.65
C ILE A 113 3.21 -13.95 17.11
N ARG A 114 2.45 -15.02 17.37
CA ARG A 114 2.09 -15.43 18.74
C ARG A 114 3.27 -15.92 19.56
N GLN A 115 4.25 -16.56 18.92
CA GLN A 115 5.40 -17.16 19.59
C GLN A 115 6.60 -16.24 19.73
N SER A 116 6.74 -15.20 18.86
CA SER A 116 7.87 -14.28 18.86
C SER A 116 7.45 -12.87 19.31
N PRO A 117 7.94 -12.41 20.48
CA PRO A 117 7.71 -11.02 20.93
C PRO A 117 8.24 -9.98 19.92
N GLU A 118 9.35 -10.28 19.24
CA GLU A 118 9.93 -9.40 18.22
C GLU A 118 8.95 -9.24 17.03
N LEU A 119 8.41 -10.34 16.49
CA LEU A 119 7.41 -10.29 15.42
C LEU A 119 6.10 -9.63 15.86
N PHE A 120 5.68 -9.83 17.09
CA PHE A 120 4.52 -9.14 17.63
C PHE A 120 4.72 -7.62 17.67
N GLN A 121 5.91 -7.15 18.02
CA GLN A 121 6.26 -5.72 18.00
C GLN A 121 6.24 -5.18 16.56
N VAL A 122 6.83 -5.90 15.60
CA VAL A 122 6.81 -5.54 14.18
C VAL A 122 5.36 -5.44 13.66
N TYR A 123 4.54 -6.45 13.94
CA TYR A 123 3.13 -6.47 13.56
C TYR A 123 2.35 -5.30 14.16
N SER A 124 2.53 -5.05 15.45
CA SER A 124 1.88 -3.93 16.16
C SER A 124 2.28 -2.57 15.58
N LYS A 125 3.56 -2.40 15.22
CA LYS A 125 4.08 -1.21 14.55
C LYS A 125 3.41 -1.01 13.19
N LEU A 126 3.35 -2.05 12.36
CA LEU A 126 2.71 -2.00 11.04
C LEU A 126 1.22 -1.62 11.15
N LEU A 127 0.49 -2.19 12.10
CA LEU A 127 -0.90 -1.82 12.35
C LEU A 127 -1.06 -0.35 12.76
N THR A 128 -0.19 0.13 13.65
CA THR A 128 -0.21 1.52 14.10
C THR A 128 0.10 2.49 12.96
N GLU A 129 1.06 2.15 12.11
CA GLU A 129 1.41 2.95 10.93
C GLU A 129 0.27 2.97 9.89
N ALA A 130 -0.37 1.82 9.65
CA ALA A 130 -1.55 1.73 8.79
C ALA A 130 -2.70 2.60 9.32
N LEU A 131 -3.01 2.52 10.61
CA LEU A 131 -4.05 3.35 11.24
C LEU A 131 -3.73 4.84 11.13
N ARG A 132 -2.47 5.24 11.36
CA ARG A 132 -2.03 6.63 11.21
C ARG A 132 -2.18 7.12 9.77
N LEU A 133 -1.80 6.28 8.78
CA LEU A 133 -1.96 6.61 7.36
C LEU A 133 -3.44 6.80 7.01
N HIS A 134 -4.32 5.87 7.38
CA HIS A 134 -5.75 5.98 7.12
C HIS A 134 -6.38 7.21 7.77
N ASN A 135 -5.99 7.54 9.00
CA ASN A 135 -6.45 8.77 9.67
C ASN A 135 -5.95 10.02 8.94
N GLY A 136 -4.70 10.03 8.44
CA GLY A 136 -4.16 11.11 7.63
C GLY A 136 -4.93 11.30 6.32
N ILE A 137 -5.21 10.22 5.60
CA ILE A 137 -6.03 10.23 4.37
C ILE A 137 -7.42 10.79 4.68
N LYS A 138 -8.12 10.25 5.67
CA LYS A 138 -9.45 10.72 6.09
C LYS A 138 -9.46 12.21 6.41
N ASN A 139 -8.48 12.67 7.20
CA ASN A 139 -8.36 14.08 7.55
C ASN A 139 -8.16 14.95 6.31
N ALA A 140 -7.26 14.56 5.40
CA ALA A 140 -7.01 15.31 4.17
C ALA A 140 -8.26 15.35 3.27
N LEU A 141 -8.94 14.21 3.08
CA LEU A 141 -10.12 14.14 2.22
C LEU A 141 -11.31 14.91 2.77
N CYS A 142 -11.51 14.95 4.09
CA CYS A 142 -12.66 15.62 4.72
C CYS A 142 -12.44 17.12 4.94
N ASN A 143 -11.21 17.54 5.29
CA ASN A 143 -10.98 18.88 5.83
C ASN A 143 -10.18 19.81 4.92
N TYR A 144 -9.50 19.27 3.89
CA TYR A 144 -8.64 20.09 3.02
C TYR A 144 -9.37 20.56 1.77
N THR A 145 -9.04 21.76 1.32
CA THR A 145 -9.41 22.26 -0.01
C THR A 145 -8.70 21.46 -1.10
N ALA A 146 -9.18 21.52 -2.34
CA ALA A 146 -8.56 20.79 -3.47
C ALA A 146 -7.05 21.08 -3.62
N LYS A 147 -6.62 22.34 -3.39
CA LYS A 147 -5.20 22.72 -3.40
C LYS A 147 -4.45 22.07 -2.26
N GLN A 148 -4.96 22.11 -1.04
CA GLN A 148 -4.34 21.49 0.13
C GLN A 148 -4.26 19.97 0.02
N LYS A 149 -5.30 19.31 -0.54
CA LYS A 149 -5.27 17.87 -0.84
C LYS A 149 -4.12 17.52 -1.80
N TYR A 150 -3.95 18.32 -2.85
CA TYR A 150 -2.88 18.13 -3.82
C TYR A 150 -1.49 18.34 -3.19
N GLU A 151 -1.28 19.40 -2.41
CA GLU A 151 -0.04 19.68 -1.69
C GLU A 151 0.29 18.57 -0.68
N TRP A 152 -0.70 18.11 0.07
CA TRP A 152 -0.58 16.96 0.98
C TRP A 152 -0.19 15.67 0.22
N PHE A 153 -0.83 15.40 -0.92
CA PHE A 153 -0.49 14.23 -1.73
C PHE A 153 0.97 14.24 -2.20
N LEU A 154 1.49 15.38 -2.62
CA LEU A 154 2.89 15.51 -3.03
C LEU A 154 3.88 15.21 -1.88
N GLN A 155 3.51 15.54 -0.66
CA GLN A 155 4.31 15.30 0.54
C GLN A 155 4.27 13.84 0.99
N GLU A 156 3.08 13.25 1.06
CA GLU A 156 2.90 11.88 1.55
C GLU A 156 3.24 10.81 0.51
N TYR A 157 3.08 11.12 -0.78
CA TYR A 157 3.28 10.23 -1.92
C TYR A 157 4.33 10.78 -2.90
N PRO A 158 5.58 11.00 -2.46
CA PRO A 158 6.62 11.58 -3.31
C PRO A 158 6.87 10.71 -4.56
N GLY A 159 6.89 11.35 -5.72
CA GLY A 159 7.14 10.69 -7.00
C GLY A 159 5.89 10.09 -7.67
N LEU A 160 4.84 9.68 -6.94
CA LEU A 160 3.67 9.02 -7.52
C LEU A 160 2.98 9.85 -8.60
N ILE A 161 3.04 11.18 -8.50
CA ILE A 161 2.47 12.09 -9.49
C ILE A 161 3.03 11.91 -10.90
N PHE A 162 4.21 11.32 -11.05
CA PHE A 162 4.86 11.07 -12.34
C PHE A 162 4.59 9.65 -12.86
N ASP A 163 4.39 8.69 -11.97
CA ASP A 163 4.30 7.26 -12.29
C ASP A 163 2.86 6.74 -12.39
N VAL A 164 1.91 7.46 -11.79
CA VAL A 164 0.50 7.06 -11.69
C VAL A 164 -0.38 7.92 -12.60
N ASN A 165 -1.33 7.28 -13.28
CA ASN A 165 -2.30 7.98 -14.12
C ASN A 165 -3.10 9.01 -13.31
N ASN A 166 -3.23 10.22 -13.85
CA ASN A 166 -3.95 11.33 -13.22
C ASN A 166 -5.37 10.96 -12.77
N ARG A 167 -6.07 10.09 -13.53
CA ARG A 167 -7.42 9.65 -13.17
C ARG A 167 -7.47 8.93 -11.82
N TYR A 168 -6.45 8.11 -11.50
CA TYR A 168 -6.36 7.39 -10.24
C TYR A 168 -6.02 8.32 -9.07
N ILE A 169 -5.11 9.28 -9.30
CA ILE A 169 -4.77 10.30 -8.29
C ILE A 169 -5.96 11.23 -8.04
N ALA A 170 -6.67 11.67 -9.08
CA ALA A 170 -7.86 12.49 -8.94
C ALA A 170 -8.98 11.76 -8.16
N SER A 171 -9.21 10.47 -8.51
CA SER A 171 -10.13 9.61 -7.77
C SER A 171 -9.75 9.50 -6.29
N PHE A 172 -8.49 9.23 -5.97
CA PHE A 172 -7.97 9.16 -4.60
C PHE A 172 -8.18 10.46 -3.81
N LEU A 173 -7.98 11.62 -4.46
CA LEU A 173 -8.13 12.92 -3.84
C LEU A 173 -9.58 13.46 -3.84
N HIS A 174 -10.53 12.66 -4.32
CA HIS A 174 -11.94 13.03 -4.48
C HIS A 174 -12.08 14.34 -5.25
N MET A 175 -11.46 14.43 -6.43
CA MET A 175 -11.57 15.56 -7.36
C MET A 175 -11.62 15.08 -8.81
N THR A 176 -12.00 15.97 -9.73
CA THR A 176 -11.98 15.63 -11.16
C THR A 176 -10.56 15.67 -11.74
N PRO A 177 -10.26 14.87 -12.80
CA PRO A 177 -8.96 14.93 -13.49
C PRO A 177 -8.61 16.33 -13.99
N GLU A 178 -9.60 17.15 -14.41
CA GLU A 178 -9.41 18.53 -14.86
C GLU A 178 -8.96 19.43 -13.71
N THR A 179 -9.54 19.25 -12.51
CA THR A 179 -9.12 19.97 -11.30
C THR A 179 -7.69 19.65 -10.94
N LEU A 180 -7.31 18.35 -10.95
CA LEU A 180 -5.94 17.91 -10.70
C LEU A 180 -4.97 18.49 -11.73
N SER A 181 -5.32 18.46 -13.04
CA SER A 181 -4.50 19.01 -14.12
C SER A 181 -4.24 20.52 -13.94
N ARG A 182 -5.27 21.28 -13.57
CA ARG A 182 -5.12 22.72 -13.28
C ARG A 182 -4.18 22.98 -12.11
N LEU A 183 -4.29 22.20 -11.03
CA LEU A 183 -3.41 22.32 -9.86
C LEU A 183 -1.95 21.99 -10.22
N ARG A 184 -1.69 20.95 -11.01
CA ARG A 184 -0.36 20.60 -11.51
C ARG A 184 0.28 21.74 -12.29
N THR A 185 -0.47 22.34 -13.23
CA THR A 185 0.02 23.46 -14.05
C THR A 185 0.33 24.70 -13.21
N ALA A 186 -0.54 25.01 -12.23
CA ALA A 186 -0.34 26.16 -11.34
C ALA A 186 0.91 25.99 -10.44
N THR A 187 1.14 24.78 -9.92
CA THR A 187 2.31 24.48 -9.08
C THR A 187 3.61 24.54 -9.88
N ARG A 188 3.61 24.02 -11.12
CA ARG A 188 4.79 24.06 -12.00
C ARG A 188 5.24 25.50 -12.30
N LYS A 189 4.30 26.38 -12.67
CA LYS A 189 4.59 27.81 -12.92
C LYS A 189 5.17 28.54 -11.71
N ARG A 190 4.84 28.10 -10.49
CA ARG A 190 5.34 28.71 -9.24
C ARG A 190 6.77 28.27 -8.89
N ILE A 191 7.25 27.16 -9.44
CA ILE A 191 8.62 26.64 -9.23
C ILE A 191 9.58 27.19 -10.29
N GLU A 192 9.05 27.48 -11.48
CA GLU A 192 9.85 27.97 -12.64
C GLU A 192 9.96 29.51 -12.70
N GLY A 193 9.22 30.27 -11.89
CA GLY A 193 9.26 31.73 -11.81
C GLY A 193 9.72 32.22 -10.43
#